data_4e6a2630b9aeede239a30ad2f89633cf
#
_entry.id   4e6a2630b9aeede239a30ad2f89633cf
#
_cell.length_a   1.000
_cell.length_b   1.000
_cell.length_c   1.000
_cell.angle_alpha   90.00
_cell.angle_beta   90.00
_cell.angle_gamma   90.00
#
_symmetry.space_group_name_H-M   'P 1'
#
loop_
_entity.id
_entity.type
_entity.pdbx_description
1 polymer ?
#
loop_
_entity_poly.entity_id
_entity_poly.type
_entity_poly.pdbx_seq_one_letter_code
_entity_poly.pdbx_strand_id
1 'polypeptide(L)'
;MNRNIETFRIDWNGISIEIRWEPRWLGMDIGYNTAHIEIESIAPERAHLPITETGYRSHFTSPDTVAAYGGPVAFVEAWLETESQAPDWRRAEQQRRQLSLF
;
A
#
# COMPACT_ATOMS: atom_id res chain seq x y z
N MET A 1 11.29 5.80 23.45
CA MET A 1 10.36 6.56 22.59
C MET A 1 9.41 5.61 21.91
N ASN A 2 8.13 5.82 22.10
CA ASN A 2 7.11 4.91 21.58
C ASN A 2 6.67 5.36 20.18
N ARG A 3 7.01 4.55 19.19
CA ARG A 3 6.45 4.72 17.86
C ARG A 3 5.09 4.02 17.84
N ASN A 4 4.09 4.76 17.43
CA ASN A 4 2.72 4.26 17.41
C ASN A 4 2.38 3.74 16.01
N ILE A 5 2.84 2.52 15.73
CA ILE A 5 2.64 1.89 14.42
C ILE A 5 1.47 0.92 14.51
N GLU A 6 0.51 1.11 13.65
CA GLU A 6 -0.62 0.20 13.50
C GLU A 6 -0.39 -0.67 12.26
N THR A 7 -0.66 -1.96 12.40
CA THR A 7 -0.45 -2.91 11.32
C THR A 7 -1.77 -3.52 10.91
N PHE A 8 -2.01 -3.54 9.60
CA PHE A 8 -3.23 -4.11 9.01
C PHE A 8 -2.85 -5.13 7.95
N ARG A 9 -3.74 -6.09 7.73
CA ARG A 9 -3.61 -7.05 6.64
C ARG A 9 -4.84 -6.99 5.76
N ILE A 10 -4.62 -6.97 4.46
CA ILE A 10 -5.70 -7.00 3.48
C ILE A 10 -5.38 -8.05 2.43
N ASP A 11 -6.41 -8.55 1.76
CA ASP A 11 -6.26 -9.38 0.58
C ASP A 11 -6.69 -8.57 -0.62
N TRP A 12 -5.81 -8.48 -1.61
CA TRP A 12 -6.10 -7.75 -2.82
C TRP A 12 -5.66 -8.61 -4.01
N ASN A 13 -6.61 -8.95 -4.87
CA ASN A 13 -6.31 -9.67 -6.11
C ASN A 13 -5.51 -10.94 -5.87
N GLY A 14 -5.82 -11.66 -4.79
CA GLY A 14 -5.13 -12.90 -4.42
C GLY A 14 -3.79 -12.71 -3.72
N ILE A 15 -3.44 -11.48 -3.39
CA ILE A 15 -2.19 -11.15 -2.72
C ILE A 15 -2.49 -10.67 -1.31
N SER A 16 -1.82 -11.27 -0.32
CA SER A 16 -1.90 -10.79 1.06
C SER A 16 -0.94 -9.62 1.23
N ILE A 17 -1.44 -8.50 1.69
CA ILE A 17 -0.68 -7.26 1.82
C ILE A 17 -0.68 -6.81 3.26
N GLU A 18 0.49 -6.44 3.76
CA GLU A 18 0.62 -5.84 5.08
C GLU A 18 0.78 -4.33 4.93
N ILE A 19 0.02 -3.60 5.73
CA ILE A 19 0.06 -2.14 5.76
C ILE A 19 0.50 -1.71 7.14
N ARG A 20 1.58 -0.96 7.23
CA ARG A 20 2.07 -0.41 8.48
C ARG A 20 1.84 1.10 8.45
N TRP A 21 1.09 1.59 9.42
CA TRP A 21 0.64 2.99 9.46
C TRP A 21 1.20 3.69 10.68
N GLU A 22 1.90 4.78 10.45
CA GLU A 22 2.49 5.60 11.51
C GLU A 22 2.03 7.04 11.30
N PRO A 23 0.94 7.48 11.96
CA PRO A 23 0.38 8.81 11.72
C PRO A 23 1.25 9.97 12.20
N ARG A 24 2.15 9.70 13.12
CA ARG A 24 3.06 10.74 13.64
C ARG A 24 4.49 10.25 13.46
N TRP A 25 4.90 10.20 12.20
CA TRP A 25 6.16 9.56 11.84
C TRP A 25 7.37 10.10 12.59
N LEU A 26 7.48 11.42 12.73
CA LEU A 26 8.61 12.02 13.43
C LEU A 26 8.37 12.15 14.93
N GLY A 27 7.16 11.91 15.40
CA GLY A 27 6.83 12.10 16.81
C GLY A 27 6.98 13.54 17.27
N MET A 28 7.05 14.47 16.34
CA MET A 28 7.27 15.88 16.66
C MET A 28 6.02 16.69 16.49
N ASP A 29 5.79 17.58 17.40
CA ASP A 29 4.62 18.44 17.44
C ASP A 29 5.04 19.86 17.07
N ILE A 30 5.63 20.01 15.90
CA ILE A 30 6.18 21.31 15.46
C ILE A 30 5.59 21.79 14.15
N GLY A 31 4.31 21.54 13.95
CA GLY A 31 3.62 22.02 12.77
C GLY A 31 3.81 21.21 11.51
N TYR A 32 4.59 20.15 11.56
CA TYR A 32 4.74 19.23 10.44
C TYR A 32 3.85 18.02 10.68
N ASN A 33 2.85 17.91 9.85
CA ASN A 33 1.87 16.84 9.98
C ASN A 33 2.19 15.78 8.96
N THR A 34 3.22 14.99 9.24
CA THR A 34 3.71 13.95 8.34
C THR A 34 3.45 12.58 8.90
N ALA A 35 2.80 11.76 8.09
CA ALA A 35 2.56 10.36 8.39
C ALA A 35 3.38 9.50 7.43
N HIS A 36 3.63 8.27 7.84
CA HIS A 36 4.35 7.30 7.02
C HIS A 36 3.53 6.05 6.89
N ILE A 37 3.43 5.54 5.68
CA ILE A 37 2.74 4.29 5.41
C ILE A 37 3.66 3.37 4.61
N GLU A 38 3.74 2.11 5.03
CA GLU A 38 4.49 1.10 4.32
C GLU A 38 3.53 0.02 3.85
N ILE A 39 3.73 -0.43 2.62
CA ILE A 39 2.86 -1.42 1.99
C ILE A 39 3.76 -2.54 1.48
N GLU A 40 3.46 -3.78 1.89
CA GLU A 40 4.33 -4.90 1.55
C GLU A 40 3.51 -6.13 1.18
N SER A 41 3.86 -6.76 0.05
CA SER A 41 3.29 -8.05 -0.34
C SER A 41 3.88 -9.14 0.54
N ILE A 42 3.02 -9.89 1.22
CA ILE A 42 3.45 -10.95 2.14
C ILE A 42 3.31 -12.32 1.49
N ALA A 43 2.21 -12.56 0.80
CA ALA A 43 1.94 -13.86 0.17
C ALA A 43 1.19 -13.65 -1.15
N PRO A 44 1.78 -13.96 -2.29
CA PRO A 44 3.16 -14.39 -2.46
C PRO A 44 4.15 -13.31 -2.06
N GLU A 45 5.27 -13.72 -1.48
CA GLU A 45 6.29 -12.78 -1.02
C GLU A 45 6.79 -11.95 -2.20
N ARG A 46 6.84 -10.65 -2.00
CA ARG A 46 7.31 -9.67 -2.98
C ARG A 46 6.51 -9.67 -4.28
N ALA A 47 5.24 -10.08 -4.23
CA ALA A 47 4.38 -10.03 -5.40
C ALA A 47 4.26 -8.59 -5.90
N HIS A 48 4.30 -8.43 -7.21
CA HIS A 48 4.13 -7.11 -7.83
C HIS A 48 2.75 -6.54 -7.53
N LEU A 49 2.72 -5.25 -7.23
CA LEU A 49 1.49 -4.51 -7.01
C LEU A 49 1.45 -3.35 -7.99
N PRO A 50 0.27 -2.82 -8.30
CA PRO A 50 0.18 -1.66 -9.20
C PRO A 50 0.98 -0.46 -8.74
N ILE A 51 1.26 -0.35 -7.45
CA ILE A 51 1.98 0.77 -6.87
C ILE A 51 3.45 0.49 -6.64
N THR A 52 3.90 -0.74 -6.88
CA THR A 52 5.32 -1.09 -6.70
C THR A 52 5.64 -2.39 -7.41
N GLU A 53 6.77 -2.40 -8.10
CA GLU A 53 7.26 -3.62 -8.78
C GLU A 53 7.96 -4.57 -7.82
N THR A 54 8.48 -4.06 -6.71
CA THR A 54 9.26 -4.86 -5.76
C THR A 54 8.42 -5.52 -4.69
N GLY A 55 7.13 -5.19 -4.62
CA GLY A 55 6.26 -5.66 -3.55
C GLY A 55 6.40 -4.90 -2.25
N TYR A 56 7.16 -3.80 -2.26
CA TYR A 56 7.32 -2.94 -1.09
C TYR A 56 7.24 -1.48 -1.52
N ARG A 57 6.47 -0.69 -0.78
CA ARG A 57 6.35 0.75 -1.02
C ARG A 57 6.32 1.51 0.29
N SER A 58 7.20 2.50 0.41
CA SER A 58 7.21 3.46 1.51
C SER A 58 6.66 4.77 0.99
N HIS A 59 5.73 5.36 1.73
CA HIS A 59 5.05 6.57 1.27
C HIS A 59 4.84 7.53 2.44
N PHE A 60 5.16 8.79 2.21
CA PHE A 60 4.94 9.86 3.19
C PHE A 60 3.77 10.71 2.72
N THR A 61 2.88 11.04 3.66
CA THR A 61 1.69 11.82 3.35
C THR A 61 1.21 12.50 4.63
N SER A 62 0.12 13.26 4.54
CA SER A 62 -0.46 13.84 5.75
C SER A 62 -1.52 12.90 6.32
N PRO A 63 -1.67 12.86 7.65
CA PRO A 63 -2.75 12.08 8.25
C PRO A 63 -4.14 12.50 7.76
N ASP A 64 -4.32 13.78 7.46
CA ASP A 64 -5.60 14.29 6.98
C ASP A 64 -5.95 13.72 5.61
N THR A 65 -4.95 13.57 4.74
CA THR A 65 -5.15 12.96 3.42
C THR A 65 -5.67 11.53 3.57
N VAL A 66 -5.04 10.76 4.45
CA VAL A 66 -5.44 9.37 4.68
C VAL A 66 -6.82 9.29 5.32
N ALA A 67 -7.09 10.18 6.29
CA ALA A 67 -8.40 10.23 6.95
C ALA A 67 -9.52 10.54 5.97
N ALA A 68 -9.23 11.36 4.96
CA ALA A 68 -10.22 11.69 3.93
C ALA A 68 -10.67 10.47 3.13
N TYR A 69 -9.84 9.44 3.04
CA TYR A 69 -10.20 8.18 2.39
C TYR A 69 -10.89 7.19 3.31
N GLY A 70 -10.90 7.46 4.61
CA GLY A 70 -11.49 6.56 5.59
C GLY A 70 -10.46 5.77 6.40
N GLY A 71 -9.19 6.14 6.32
CA GLY A 71 -8.12 5.50 7.06
C GLY A 71 -7.09 4.81 6.17
N PRO A 72 -6.05 4.22 6.77
CA PRO A 72 -4.94 3.65 5.99
C PRO A 72 -5.36 2.48 5.09
N VAL A 73 -6.25 1.61 5.53
CA VAL A 73 -6.71 0.50 4.68
C VAL A 73 -7.46 1.03 3.47
N ALA A 74 -8.43 1.92 3.69
CA ALA A 74 -9.22 2.50 2.59
C ALA A 74 -8.33 3.31 1.64
N PHE A 75 -7.35 4.01 2.17
CA PHE A 75 -6.40 4.78 1.37
C PHE A 75 -5.60 3.87 0.43
N VAL A 76 -5.05 2.77 0.96
CA VAL A 76 -4.27 1.82 0.17
C VAL A 76 -5.15 1.12 -0.86
N GLU A 77 -6.35 0.71 -0.47
CA GLU A 77 -7.27 0.05 -1.39
C GLU A 77 -7.65 0.96 -2.56
N ALA A 78 -7.91 2.24 -2.28
CA ALA A 78 -8.21 3.21 -3.34
C ALA A 78 -7.02 3.42 -4.26
N TRP A 79 -5.81 3.47 -3.70
CA TRP A 79 -4.58 3.64 -4.47
C TRP A 79 -4.35 2.45 -5.40
N LEU A 80 -4.47 1.23 -4.85
CA LEU A 80 -4.33 0.01 -5.64
C LEU A 80 -5.35 -0.04 -6.76
N GLU A 81 -6.60 0.30 -6.45
CA GLU A 81 -7.67 0.27 -7.44
C GLU A 81 -7.41 1.26 -8.58
N THR A 82 -7.00 2.47 -8.23
CA THR A 82 -6.71 3.50 -9.24
C THR A 82 -5.56 3.09 -10.14
N GLU A 83 -4.45 2.64 -9.54
CA GLU A 83 -3.26 2.28 -10.31
C GLU A 83 -3.47 0.98 -11.10
N SER A 84 -4.37 0.11 -10.66
CA SER A 84 -4.67 -1.13 -11.39
C SER A 84 -5.37 -0.87 -12.72
N GLN A 85 -5.85 0.33 -12.95
CA GLN A 85 -6.46 0.71 -14.22
C GLN A 85 -5.42 1.07 -15.29
N ALA A 86 -4.15 1.21 -14.91
CA ALA A 86 -3.09 1.55 -15.86
C ALA A 86 -2.94 0.47 -16.92
N PRO A 87 -2.82 0.85 -18.21
CA PRO A 87 -2.71 -0.15 -19.28
C PRO A 87 -1.52 -1.10 -19.12
N ASP A 88 -0.39 -0.60 -18.64
CA ASP A 88 0.81 -1.44 -18.45
C ASP A 88 0.57 -2.50 -17.40
N TRP A 89 -0.10 -2.15 -16.30
CA TRP A 89 -0.44 -3.12 -15.26
C TRP A 89 -1.39 -4.18 -15.80
N ARG A 90 -2.41 -3.76 -16.55
CA ARG A 90 -3.39 -4.68 -17.11
C ARG A 90 -2.76 -5.67 -18.09
N ARG A 91 -1.84 -5.20 -18.92
CA ARG A 91 -1.13 -6.07 -19.86
C ARG A 91 -0.24 -7.08 -19.13
N ALA A 92 0.51 -6.61 -18.12
CA ALA A 92 1.36 -7.49 -17.35
C ALA A 92 0.56 -8.56 -16.61
N GLU A 93 -0.59 -8.18 -16.06
CA GLU A 93 -1.46 -9.11 -15.37
C GLU A 93 -2.03 -10.15 -16.31
N GLN A 94 -2.44 -9.72 -17.49
CA GLN A 94 -2.96 -10.64 -18.51
C GLN A 94 -1.91 -11.65 -18.96
N GLN A 95 -0.68 -11.22 -19.13
CA GLN A 95 0.43 -12.11 -19.46
C GLN A 95 0.69 -13.13 -18.35
N ARG A 96 0.64 -12.70 -17.10
CA ARG A 96 0.82 -13.61 -15.96
C ARG A 96 -0.28 -14.68 -15.92
N ARG A 97 -1.50 -14.30 -16.24
CA ARG A 97 -2.62 -15.24 -16.29
C ARG A 97 -2.43 -16.27 -17.38
N GLN A 98 -1.94 -15.85 -18.54
CA GLN A 98 -1.66 -16.78 -19.63
C GLN A 98 -0.59 -17.79 -19.27
N LEU A 99 0.46 -17.33 -18.59
CA LEU A 99 1.56 -18.20 -18.16
C LEU A 99 1.13 -19.18 -17.08
N SER A 100 0.17 -18.80 -16.25
CA SER A 100 -0.29 -19.64 -15.16
C SER A 100 -1.28 -20.73 -15.58
N LEU A 101 -1.67 -20.77 -16.83
CA LEU A 101 -2.56 -21.81 -17.36
C LEU A 101 -1.85 -23.15 -17.59
N PHE A 102 -0.57 -23.17 -17.40
CA PHE A 102 0.24 -24.38 -17.57
C PHE A 102 0.93 -24.74 -16.25
#